data_31a05a41ac06d14a3024fe52b4482a5b
#
_entry.id   31a05a41ac06d14a3024fe52b4482a5b
#
_cell.length_a   1.000
_cell.length_b   1.000
_cell.length_c   1.000
_cell.angle_alpha   90.00
_cell.angle_beta   90.00
_cell.angle_gamma   90.00
#
_symmetry.space_group_name_H-M   'P 1'
#
loop_
_entity.id
_entity.type
_entity.pdbx_description
1 polymer ?
#
loop_
_entity_poly.entity_id
_entity_poly.type
_entity_poly.pdbx_seq_one_letter_code
_entity_poly.pdbx_strand_id
1 'polypeptide(L)'
;MAEYHLQPIAQSNENVESLTPLSPSPEGWVTCVLADFDAFLQDHASAEKKASGMALSMVSHYPDQPALVQAMVDLAVEELNHYKEVMRLLMTRQISPAADRKDPYVTRLNKLVRKDAVFFLLDRLLVGAIVERRGAERFALVANHVADFDLKKFYAAIAKSEERHWHLFFQLARDLCSHLPVDSRFCELAELENTLVKEL
;
A
#
# COMPACT_ATOMS: atom_id res chain seq x y z
N MET A 1 1.81 -32.60 17.01
CA MET A 1 2.06 -31.34 16.29
C MET A 1 1.51 -31.53 14.89
N ALA A 2 0.44 -30.81 14.52
CA ALA A 2 -0.11 -30.89 13.16
C ALA A 2 0.75 -29.98 12.27
N GLU A 3 1.42 -30.57 11.29
CA GLU A 3 2.10 -29.81 10.23
C GLU A 3 1.03 -29.17 9.34
N TYR A 4 0.87 -27.87 9.46
CA TYR A 4 0.08 -27.07 8.53
C TYR A 4 0.88 -26.91 7.23
N HIS A 5 0.64 -27.77 6.26
CA HIS A 5 1.08 -27.55 4.89
C HIS A 5 0.24 -26.44 4.28
N LEU A 6 0.73 -25.21 4.37
CA LEU A 6 0.19 -24.08 3.60
C LEU A 6 0.54 -24.33 2.12
N GLN A 7 -0.48 -24.48 1.30
CA GLN A 7 -0.31 -24.45 -0.15
C GLN A 7 0.03 -23.01 -0.56
N PRO A 8 1.00 -22.79 -1.46
CA PRO A 8 1.29 -21.45 -1.96
C PRO A 8 0.03 -20.91 -2.66
N ILE A 9 -0.30 -19.64 -2.37
CA ILE A 9 -1.38 -18.90 -3.05
C ILE A 9 -1.09 -18.98 -4.55
N ALA A 10 -1.95 -19.65 -5.29
CA ALA A 10 -1.81 -19.80 -6.73
C ALA A 10 -1.85 -18.41 -7.37
N GLN A 11 -0.76 -18.02 -8.04
CA GLN A 11 -0.70 -16.79 -8.84
C GLN A 11 -1.61 -16.97 -10.07
N SER A 12 -2.89 -16.68 -9.92
CA SER A 12 -3.81 -16.57 -11.06
C SER A 12 -3.63 -15.18 -11.67
N ASN A 13 -2.80 -15.09 -12.70
CA ASN A 13 -2.62 -13.90 -13.54
C ASN A 13 -3.85 -13.60 -14.44
N GLU A 14 -5.03 -14.09 -14.08
CA GLU A 14 -6.23 -13.91 -14.89
C GLU A 14 -7.00 -12.64 -14.49
N ASN A 15 -7.11 -11.73 -15.44
CA ASN A 15 -8.02 -10.56 -15.49
C ASN A 15 -7.71 -9.30 -14.64
N VAL A 16 -6.46 -8.99 -14.38
CA VAL A 16 -6.10 -7.64 -13.85
C VAL A 16 -6.23 -6.56 -14.94
N GLU A 17 -6.13 -6.92 -16.22
CA GLU A 17 -6.23 -5.98 -17.35
C GLU A 17 -7.61 -5.31 -17.51
N SER A 18 -8.67 -5.87 -16.91
CA SER A 18 -10.03 -5.30 -16.94
C SER A 18 -10.33 -4.32 -15.82
N LEU A 19 -9.42 -4.14 -14.86
CA LEU A 19 -9.62 -3.24 -13.72
C LEU A 19 -9.40 -1.78 -14.14
N THR A 20 -10.19 -0.89 -13.57
CA THR A 20 -10.00 0.56 -13.75
C THR A 20 -8.57 0.96 -13.37
N PRO A 21 -7.80 1.57 -14.29
CA PRO A 21 -6.48 2.07 -13.97
C PRO A 21 -6.56 3.27 -13.03
N LEU A 22 -5.55 3.44 -12.17
CA LEU A 22 -5.38 4.70 -11.46
C LEU A 22 -4.86 5.75 -12.45
N SER A 23 -5.42 6.96 -12.38
CA SER A 23 -4.88 8.11 -13.12
C SER A 23 -3.45 8.40 -12.66
N PRO A 24 -2.54 8.83 -13.55
CA PRO A 24 -1.20 9.25 -13.12
C PRO A 24 -1.27 10.32 -12.03
N SER A 25 -0.29 10.31 -11.13
CA SER A 25 -0.12 11.41 -10.17
C SER A 25 0.02 12.76 -10.90
N PRO A 26 -0.44 13.88 -10.29
CA PRO A 26 -0.31 15.21 -10.92
C PRO A 26 1.12 15.49 -11.38
N GLU A 27 1.26 16.14 -12.55
CA GLU A 27 2.55 16.37 -13.21
C GLU A 27 3.59 17.06 -12.31
N GLY A 28 3.17 17.95 -11.42
CA GLY A 28 4.03 18.64 -10.47
C GLY A 28 4.43 17.82 -9.22
N TRP A 29 3.80 16.66 -8.98
CA TRP A 29 3.97 15.92 -7.73
C TRP A 29 5.44 15.53 -7.47
N VAL A 30 6.10 14.88 -8.41
CA VAL A 30 7.50 14.46 -8.24
C VAL A 30 8.45 15.65 -8.10
N THR A 31 8.15 16.77 -8.77
CA THR A 31 8.93 18.01 -8.64
C THR A 31 8.85 18.55 -7.22
N CYS A 32 7.66 18.57 -6.60
CA CYS A 32 7.49 18.96 -5.20
C CYS A 32 8.25 18.02 -4.25
N VAL A 33 8.17 16.71 -4.48
CA VAL A 33 8.92 15.72 -3.69
C VAL A 33 10.42 15.94 -3.76
N LEU A 34 10.95 16.18 -4.95
CA LEU A 34 12.39 16.40 -5.13
C LEU A 34 12.87 17.76 -4.61
N ALA A 35 12.00 18.76 -4.53
CA ALA A 35 12.32 20.07 -3.96
C ALA A 35 12.48 20.02 -2.42
N ASP A 36 11.81 19.09 -1.73
CA ASP A 36 11.95 18.86 -0.29
C ASP A 36 12.00 17.35 0.01
N PHE A 37 13.11 16.73 -0.44
CA PHE A 37 13.29 15.30 -0.34
C PHE A 37 13.42 14.82 1.12
N ASP A 38 13.88 15.67 2.01
CA ASP A 38 14.04 15.36 3.43
C ASP A 38 12.66 15.23 4.11
N ALA A 39 11.72 16.13 3.80
CA ALA A 39 10.34 16.01 4.26
C ALA A 39 9.65 14.78 3.66
N PHE A 40 9.91 14.47 2.39
CA PHE A 40 9.41 13.25 1.74
C PHE A 40 9.93 11.98 2.44
N LEU A 41 11.22 11.90 2.80
CA LEU A 41 11.77 10.75 3.55
C LEU A 41 11.11 10.59 4.92
N GLN A 42 10.83 11.70 5.61
CA GLN A 42 10.13 11.66 6.90
C GLN A 42 8.70 11.14 6.76
N ASP A 43 8.00 11.57 5.72
CA ASP A 43 6.64 11.12 5.42
C ASP A 43 6.62 9.64 5.00
N HIS A 44 7.56 9.23 4.15
CA HIS A 44 7.76 7.84 3.73
C HIS A 44 7.98 6.93 4.95
N ALA A 45 8.92 7.28 5.85
CA ALA A 45 9.13 6.52 7.08
C ALA A 45 7.84 6.40 7.93
N SER A 46 7.07 7.48 8.03
CA SER A 46 5.77 7.44 8.73
C SER A 46 4.75 6.55 8.03
N ALA A 47 4.73 6.53 6.69
CA ALA A 47 3.83 5.69 5.90
C ALA A 47 4.11 4.20 6.11
N GLU A 48 5.36 3.75 5.98
CA GLU A 48 5.77 2.36 6.18
C GLU A 48 5.42 1.84 7.59
N LYS A 49 5.72 2.64 8.61
CA LYS A 49 5.34 2.30 9.99
C LYS A 49 3.83 2.14 10.15
N LYS A 50 3.03 2.99 9.50
CA LYS A 50 1.57 2.92 9.55
C LYS A 50 1.03 1.73 8.76
N ALA A 51 1.64 1.39 7.61
CA ALA A 51 1.30 0.22 6.82
C ALA A 51 1.52 -1.07 7.62
N SER A 52 2.67 -1.23 8.27
CA SER A 52 2.93 -2.33 9.20
C SER A 52 1.88 -2.41 10.32
N GLY A 53 1.56 -1.28 10.97
CA GLY A 53 0.54 -1.21 12.01
C GLY A 53 -0.87 -1.54 11.51
N MET A 54 -1.22 -1.15 10.29
CA MET A 54 -2.50 -1.48 9.66
C MET A 54 -2.60 -2.98 9.40
N ALA A 55 -1.56 -3.62 8.89
CA ALA A 55 -1.54 -5.06 8.67
C ALA A 55 -1.73 -5.83 9.98
N LEU A 56 -1.02 -5.49 11.06
CA LEU A 56 -1.21 -6.08 12.40
C LEU A 56 -2.61 -5.81 12.96
N SER A 57 -3.20 -4.65 12.68
CA SER A 57 -4.59 -4.37 13.04
C SER A 57 -5.57 -5.31 12.32
N MET A 58 -5.30 -5.70 11.07
CA MET A 58 -6.13 -6.67 10.36
C MET A 58 -6.04 -8.06 10.99
N VAL A 59 -4.85 -8.51 11.39
CA VAL A 59 -4.66 -9.76 12.14
C VAL A 59 -5.53 -9.78 13.42
N SER A 60 -5.55 -8.67 14.15
CA SER A 60 -6.31 -8.55 15.40
C SER A 60 -7.83 -8.57 15.19
N HIS A 61 -8.30 -8.08 14.03
CA HIS A 61 -9.74 -8.03 13.73
C HIS A 61 -10.29 -9.34 13.13
N TYR A 62 -9.42 -10.14 12.48
CA TYR A 62 -9.80 -11.34 11.75
C TYR A 62 -8.92 -12.55 12.14
N PRO A 63 -8.79 -12.89 13.43
CA PRO A 63 -7.91 -13.97 13.88
C PRO A 63 -8.39 -15.36 13.43
N ASP A 64 -9.63 -15.48 13.00
CA ASP A 64 -10.30 -16.67 12.47
C ASP A 64 -10.06 -16.89 10.96
N GLN A 65 -9.29 -15.99 10.29
CA GLN A 65 -8.97 -16.07 8.88
C GLN A 65 -7.48 -16.43 8.67
N PRO A 66 -7.06 -17.72 8.70
CA PRO A 66 -5.63 -18.09 8.73
C PRO A 66 -4.82 -17.55 7.54
N ALA A 67 -5.40 -17.54 6.33
CA ALA A 67 -4.74 -17.02 5.13
C ALA A 67 -4.48 -15.50 5.24
N LEU A 68 -5.46 -14.75 5.74
CA LEU A 68 -5.30 -13.32 6.00
C LEU A 68 -4.24 -13.06 7.08
N VAL A 69 -4.32 -13.82 8.18
CA VAL A 69 -3.38 -13.68 9.30
C VAL A 69 -1.95 -13.87 8.82
N GLN A 70 -1.68 -14.96 8.09
CA GLN A 70 -0.34 -15.22 7.55
C GLN A 70 0.13 -14.09 6.63
N ALA A 71 -0.69 -13.73 5.65
CA ALA A 71 -0.35 -12.69 4.68
C ALA A 71 -0.08 -11.33 5.35
N MET A 72 -0.91 -10.94 6.33
CA MET A 72 -0.76 -9.66 7.02
C MET A 72 0.43 -9.64 7.99
N VAL A 73 0.80 -10.77 8.59
CA VAL A 73 2.02 -10.87 9.41
C VAL A 73 3.26 -10.71 8.53
N ASP A 74 3.31 -11.39 7.38
CA ASP A 74 4.43 -11.30 6.45
C ASP A 74 4.56 -9.87 5.91
N LEU A 75 3.44 -9.26 5.48
CA LEU A 75 3.39 -7.87 5.06
C LEU A 75 3.88 -6.92 6.17
N ALA A 76 3.39 -7.07 7.39
CA ALA A 76 3.79 -6.19 8.49
C ALA A 76 5.31 -6.22 8.75
N VAL A 77 5.95 -7.38 8.60
CA VAL A 77 7.40 -7.54 8.72
C VAL A 77 8.11 -6.86 7.53
N GLU A 78 7.60 -7.00 6.31
CA GLU A 78 8.18 -6.36 5.12
C GLU A 78 8.12 -4.83 5.26
N GLU A 79 6.97 -4.26 5.61
CA GLU A 79 6.78 -2.81 5.85
C GLU A 79 7.69 -2.28 6.98
N LEU A 80 7.85 -3.06 8.04
CA LEU A 80 8.75 -2.69 9.13
C LEU A 80 10.23 -2.71 8.68
N ASN A 81 10.60 -3.57 7.74
CA ASN A 81 11.93 -3.55 7.12
C ASN A 81 12.10 -2.33 6.21
N HIS A 82 11.10 -1.95 5.41
CA HIS A 82 11.10 -0.71 4.63
C HIS A 82 11.27 0.50 5.55
N TYR A 83 10.48 0.60 6.60
CA TYR A 83 10.63 1.63 7.64
C TYR A 83 12.07 1.72 8.16
N LYS A 84 12.67 0.59 8.52
CA LYS A 84 14.05 0.53 9.02
C LYS A 84 15.06 1.03 7.99
N GLU A 85 14.87 0.74 6.71
CA GLU A 85 15.75 1.22 5.64
C GLU A 85 15.61 2.71 5.42
N VAL A 86 14.39 3.26 5.40
CA VAL A 86 14.15 4.70 5.32
C VAL A 86 14.73 5.43 6.52
N MET A 87 14.59 4.85 7.73
CA MET A 87 15.20 5.40 8.95
C MET A 87 16.74 5.44 8.85
N ARG A 88 17.39 4.47 8.19
CA ARG A 88 18.83 4.53 7.93
C ARG A 88 19.20 5.68 6.99
N LEU A 89 18.38 5.90 5.93
CA LEU A 89 18.58 7.05 5.02
C LEU A 89 18.47 8.38 5.77
N LEU A 90 17.47 8.54 6.64
CA LEU A 90 17.31 9.72 7.48
C LEU A 90 18.53 9.94 8.40
N MET A 91 18.96 8.87 9.10
CA MET A 91 20.13 8.95 10.00
C MET A 91 21.41 9.32 9.26
N THR A 92 21.66 8.73 8.08
CA THR A 92 22.83 9.04 7.25
C THR A 92 22.84 10.50 6.81
N ARG A 93 21.67 11.08 6.59
CA ARG A 93 21.48 12.50 6.26
C ARG A 93 21.42 13.41 7.47
N GLN A 94 21.52 12.87 8.69
CA GLN A 94 21.38 13.62 9.96
C GLN A 94 20.01 14.29 10.12
N ILE A 95 18.97 13.68 9.56
CA ILE A 95 17.59 14.15 9.64
C ILE A 95 16.86 13.36 10.72
N SER A 96 16.21 14.07 11.66
CA SER A 96 15.35 13.44 12.65
C SER A 96 14.03 12.98 12.03
N PRO A 97 13.45 11.85 12.49
CA PRO A 97 12.09 11.48 12.08
C PRO A 97 11.09 12.56 12.51
N ALA A 98 10.05 12.76 11.71
CA ALA A 98 8.97 13.67 12.05
C ALA A 98 7.95 13.01 12.98
N ALA A 99 7.21 13.81 13.72
CA ALA A 99 6.03 13.35 14.44
C ALA A 99 4.95 12.87 13.45
N ASP A 100 4.23 11.81 13.81
CA ASP A 100 3.15 11.28 12.96
C ASP A 100 2.09 12.34 12.68
N ARG A 101 1.75 12.45 11.42
CA ARG A 101 0.64 13.27 10.94
C ARG A 101 -0.41 12.39 10.28
N LYS A 102 -1.66 12.82 10.28
CA LYS A 102 -2.70 12.19 9.48
C LYS A 102 -2.46 12.53 8.02
N ASP A 103 -2.32 11.50 7.20
CA ASP A 103 -2.29 11.68 5.76
C ASP A 103 -3.70 12.02 5.25
N PRO A 104 -3.89 13.18 4.59
CA PRO A 104 -5.19 13.55 4.03
C PRO A 104 -5.69 12.58 2.98
N TYR A 105 -4.81 12.03 2.14
CA TYR A 105 -5.14 11.07 1.09
C TYR A 105 -5.69 9.78 1.69
N VAL A 106 -4.93 9.11 2.57
CA VAL A 106 -5.35 7.87 3.25
C VAL A 106 -6.59 8.12 4.11
N THR A 107 -6.69 9.30 4.77
CA THR A 107 -7.87 9.66 5.57
C THR A 107 -9.14 9.75 4.73
N ARG A 108 -9.06 10.31 3.51
CA ARG A 108 -10.19 10.41 2.59
C ARG A 108 -10.58 9.04 2.04
N LEU A 109 -9.62 8.20 1.64
CA LEU A 109 -9.89 6.83 1.20
C LEU A 109 -10.56 5.98 2.28
N ASN A 110 -10.10 6.08 3.53
CA ASN A 110 -10.69 5.36 4.65
C ASN A 110 -12.15 5.77 4.95
N LYS A 111 -12.61 6.96 4.52
CA LYS A 111 -14.01 7.35 4.61
C LYS A 111 -14.91 6.61 3.61
N LEU A 112 -14.35 6.04 2.55
CA LEU A 112 -15.06 5.25 1.55
C LEU A 112 -15.33 3.81 2.02
N VAL A 113 -14.64 3.36 3.08
CA VAL A 113 -14.82 2.03 3.67
C VAL A 113 -16.18 1.94 4.33
N ARG A 114 -17.05 1.07 3.82
CA ARG A 114 -18.35 0.75 4.44
C ARG A 114 -18.13 0.06 5.78
N LYS A 115 -18.95 0.41 6.79
CA LYS A 115 -18.75 -0.02 8.18
C LYS A 115 -19.61 -1.21 8.59
N ASP A 116 -20.52 -1.66 7.72
CA ASP A 116 -21.30 -2.86 7.99
C ASP A 116 -20.45 -4.13 7.91
N ALA A 117 -20.82 -5.14 8.69
CA ALA A 117 -20.02 -6.35 8.86
C ALA A 117 -19.80 -7.14 7.54
N VAL A 118 -20.72 -7.02 6.57
CA VAL A 118 -20.65 -7.77 5.32
C VAL A 118 -19.56 -7.23 4.39
N PHE A 119 -19.43 -5.89 4.30
CA PHE A 119 -18.54 -5.26 3.34
C PHE A 119 -17.23 -4.74 3.96
N PHE A 120 -17.12 -4.70 5.28
CA PHE A 120 -16.01 -4.04 5.97
C PHE A 120 -14.65 -4.67 5.63
N LEU A 121 -14.55 -6.01 5.62
CA LEU A 121 -13.31 -6.68 5.24
C LEU A 121 -12.96 -6.40 3.77
N LEU A 122 -13.94 -6.56 2.87
CA LEU A 122 -13.76 -6.29 1.45
C LEU A 122 -13.21 -4.89 1.22
N ASP A 123 -13.89 -3.88 1.75
CA ASP A 123 -13.49 -2.48 1.52
C ASP A 123 -12.13 -2.14 2.13
N ARG A 124 -11.78 -2.72 3.29
CA ARG A 124 -10.44 -2.56 3.88
C ARG A 124 -9.34 -3.14 2.98
N LEU A 125 -9.56 -4.35 2.43
CA LEU A 125 -8.61 -4.97 1.52
C LEU A 125 -8.47 -4.17 0.22
N LEU A 126 -9.58 -3.73 -0.37
CA LEU A 126 -9.55 -2.97 -1.62
C LEU A 126 -8.96 -1.57 -1.46
N VAL A 127 -9.24 -0.89 -0.35
CA VAL A 127 -8.59 0.41 -0.04
C VAL A 127 -7.09 0.19 0.20
N GLY A 128 -6.68 -0.87 0.89
CA GLY A 128 -5.28 -1.28 0.99
C GLY A 128 -4.66 -1.44 -0.40
N ALA A 129 -5.26 -2.24 -1.26
CA ALA A 129 -4.78 -2.45 -2.64
C ALA A 129 -4.61 -1.14 -3.42
N ILE A 130 -5.52 -0.17 -3.28
CA ILE A 130 -5.45 1.13 -3.95
C ILE A 130 -4.30 1.98 -3.40
N VAL A 131 -4.12 2.00 -2.07
CA VAL A 131 -3.01 2.73 -1.43
C VAL A 131 -1.66 2.20 -1.91
N GLU A 132 -1.47 0.87 -1.88
CA GLU A 132 -0.23 0.24 -2.35
C GLU A 132 0.00 0.48 -3.85
N ARG A 133 -1.04 0.36 -4.68
CA ARG A 133 -0.94 0.63 -6.12
C ARG A 133 -0.56 2.08 -6.42
N ARG A 134 -1.06 3.04 -5.63
CA ARG A 134 -0.63 4.45 -5.70
C ARG A 134 0.79 4.63 -5.19
N GLY A 135 1.19 3.91 -4.14
CA GLY A 135 2.56 3.85 -3.64
C GLY A 135 3.53 3.37 -4.72
N ALA A 136 3.22 2.25 -5.39
CA ALA A 136 4.03 1.70 -6.48
C ALA A 136 4.28 2.73 -7.59
N GLU A 137 3.23 3.42 -8.07
CA GLU A 137 3.34 4.47 -9.09
C GLU A 137 4.23 5.63 -8.62
N ARG A 138 4.00 6.14 -7.40
CA ARG A 138 4.73 7.27 -6.84
C ARG A 138 6.19 6.96 -6.58
N PHE A 139 6.52 5.80 -6.03
CA PHE A 139 7.91 5.39 -5.82
C PHE A 139 8.64 5.12 -7.14
N ALA A 140 7.94 4.61 -8.16
CA ALA A 140 8.49 4.51 -9.51
C ALA A 140 8.81 5.89 -10.12
N LEU A 141 7.93 6.89 -9.92
CA LEU A 141 8.20 8.27 -10.32
C LEU A 141 9.44 8.82 -9.61
N VAL A 142 9.57 8.64 -8.30
CA VAL A 142 10.76 9.05 -7.54
C VAL A 142 12.01 8.36 -8.10
N ALA A 143 11.98 7.04 -8.28
CA ALA A 143 13.10 6.27 -8.83
C ALA A 143 13.55 6.79 -10.20
N ASN A 144 12.60 7.24 -11.04
CA ASN A 144 12.91 7.72 -12.39
C ASN A 144 13.50 9.14 -12.42
N HIS A 145 13.28 9.93 -11.37
CA HIS A 145 13.66 11.36 -11.36
C HIS A 145 14.78 11.71 -10.36
N VAL A 146 15.08 10.87 -9.36
CA VAL A 146 16.21 11.13 -8.46
C VAL A 146 17.53 10.98 -9.23
N ALA A 147 18.46 11.90 -8.97
CA ALA A 147 19.80 11.87 -9.60
C ALA A 147 20.73 10.85 -8.92
N ASP A 148 20.57 10.62 -7.62
CA ASP A 148 21.39 9.71 -6.84
C ASP A 148 21.11 8.25 -7.22
N PHE A 149 22.17 7.52 -7.59
CA PHE A 149 22.06 6.16 -8.08
C PHE A 149 21.58 5.14 -7.05
N ASP A 150 21.99 5.31 -5.80
CA ASP A 150 21.60 4.40 -4.72
C ASP A 150 20.14 4.65 -4.31
N LEU A 151 19.71 5.90 -4.25
CA LEU A 151 18.30 6.25 -4.06
C LEU A 151 17.42 5.75 -5.22
N LYS A 152 17.91 5.84 -6.47
CA LYS A 152 17.21 5.29 -7.64
C LYS A 152 16.95 3.80 -7.48
N LYS A 153 17.98 3.03 -7.11
CA LYS A 153 17.85 1.58 -6.86
C LYS A 153 16.91 1.28 -5.72
N PHE A 154 17.02 2.03 -4.63
CA PHE A 154 16.19 1.87 -3.46
C PHE A 154 14.72 2.07 -3.82
N TYR A 155 14.35 3.20 -4.42
CA TYR A 155 12.96 3.47 -4.78
C TYR A 155 12.42 2.56 -5.87
N ALA A 156 13.25 2.08 -6.79
CA ALA A 156 12.86 1.06 -7.75
C ALA A 156 12.54 -0.30 -7.07
N ALA A 157 13.26 -0.64 -6.00
CA ALA A 157 12.97 -1.83 -5.21
C ALA A 157 11.67 -1.68 -4.41
N ILE A 158 11.48 -0.54 -3.72
CA ILE A 158 10.22 -0.24 -3.01
C ILE A 158 9.03 -0.28 -3.97
N ALA A 159 9.09 0.39 -5.13
CA ALA A 159 8.01 0.36 -6.11
C ALA A 159 7.60 -1.07 -6.52
N LYS A 160 8.57 -1.99 -6.67
CA LYS A 160 8.30 -3.41 -6.96
C LYS A 160 7.66 -4.14 -5.77
N SER A 161 7.99 -3.75 -4.56
CA SER A 161 7.37 -4.29 -3.35
C SER A 161 5.91 -3.88 -3.28
N GLU A 162 5.62 -2.59 -3.43
CA GLU A 162 4.26 -2.04 -3.45
C GLU A 162 3.38 -2.66 -4.55
N GLU A 163 3.99 -2.95 -5.72
CA GLU A 163 3.31 -3.67 -6.80
C GLU A 163 2.86 -5.06 -6.35
N ARG A 164 3.67 -5.78 -5.58
CA ARG A 164 3.29 -7.08 -5.01
C ARG A 164 2.24 -6.94 -3.91
N HIS A 165 2.35 -5.90 -3.08
CA HIS A 165 1.43 -5.66 -1.97
C HIS A 165 0.01 -5.38 -2.46
N TRP A 166 -0.18 -4.56 -3.49
CA TRP A 166 -1.52 -4.31 -4.01
C TRP A 166 -2.14 -5.57 -4.62
N HIS A 167 -1.35 -6.41 -5.31
CA HIS A 167 -1.81 -7.71 -5.80
C HIS A 167 -2.20 -8.65 -4.66
N LEU A 168 -1.42 -8.69 -3.57
CA LEU A 168 -1.72 -9.46 -2.38
C LEU A 168 -3.08 -9.06 -1.78
N PHE A 169 -3.29 -7.77 -1.54
CA PHE A 169 -4.56 -7.26 -1.01
C PHE A 169 -5.74 -7.59 -1.91
N PHE A 170 -5.58 -7.40 -3.21
CA PHE A 170 -6.63 -7.66 -4.18
C PHE A 170 -6.96 -9.16 -4.26
N GLN A 171 -5.95 -10.02 -4.25
CA GLN A 171 -6.15 -11.47 -4.24
C GLN A 171 -6.84 -11.94 -2.96
N LEU A 172 -6.43 -11.43 -1.80
CA LEU A 172 -7.11 -11.72 -0.53
C LEU A 172 -8.59 -11.29 -0.57
N ALA A 173 -8.90 -10.16 -1.19
CA ALA A 173 -10.28 -9.74 -1.37
C ALA A 173 -11.07 -10.73 -2.22
N ARG A 174 -10.51 -11.22 -3.33
CA ARG A 174 -11.13 -12.23 -4.19
C ARG A 174 -11.35 -13.57 -3.48
N ASP A 175 -10.36 -14.01 -2.69
CA ASP A 175 -10.41 -15.31 -2.03
C ASP A 175 -11.38 -15.31 -0.83
N LEU A 176 -11.33 -14.28 -0.01
CA LEU A 176 -12.09 -14.20 1.24
C LEU A 176 -13.51 -13.62 1.05
N CYS A 177 -13.70 -12.79 0.04
CA CYS A 177 -14.95 -12.11 -0.23
C CYS A 177 -15.57 -12.49 -1.59
N SER A 178 -15.31 -13.72 -2.11
CA SER A 178 -15.74 -14.20 -3.42
C SER A 178 -17.26 -14.14 -3.65
N HIS A 179 -18.05 -14.10 -2.58
CA HIS A 179 -19.51 -13.95 -2.63
C HIS A 179 -19.97 -12.49 -2.83
N LEU A 180 -19.03 -11.52 -2.88
CA LEU A 180 -19.27 -10.10 -3.06
C LEU A 180 -18.75 -9.62 -4.44
N PRO A 181 -19.21 -8.48 -4.96
CA PRO A 181 -18.77 -7.94 -6.25
C PRO A 181 -17.39 -7.27 -6.14
N VAL A 182 -16.33 -8.04 -5.93
CA VAL A 182 -14.96 -7.57 -5.64
C VAL A 182 -14.45 -6.62 -6.74
N ASP A 183 -14.46 -7.07 -7.99
CA ASP A 183 -13.90 -6.33 -9.13
C ASP A 183 -14.67 -5.03 -9.40
N SER A 184 -16.00 -5.10 -9.36
CA SER A 184 -16.85 -3.91 -9.52
C SER A 184 -16.61 -2.89 -8.41
N ARG A 185 -16.44 -3.36 -7.16
CA ARG A 185 -16.14 -2.46 -6.04
C ARG A 185 -14.74 -1.87 -6.12
N PHE A 186 -13.77 -2.63 -6.58
CA PHE A 186 -12.43 -2.09 -6.84
C PHE A 186 -12.46 -0.98 -7.88
N CYS A 187 -13.17 -1.19 -9.01
CA CYS A 187 -13.31 -0.18 -10.06
C CYS A 187 -13.98 1.11 -9.52
N GLU A 188 -15.06 0.97 -8.75
CA GLU A 188 -15.72 2.11 -8.10
C GLU A 188 -14.76 2.90 -7.20
N LEU A 189 -14.00 2.21 -6.35
CA LEU A 189 -13.03 2.85 -5.45
C LEU A 189 -11.87 3.50 -6.23
N ALA A 190 -11.41 2.90 -7.33
CA ALA A 190 -10.39 3.47 -8.19
C ALA A 190 -10.86 4.76 -8.89
N GLU A 191 -12.11 4.82 -9.33
CA GLU A 191 -12.70 6.04 -9.89
C GLU A 191 -12.80 7.17 -8.85
N LEU A 192 -13.21 6.83 -7.63
CA LEU A 192 -13.25 7.78 -6.52
C LEU A 192 -11.85 8.28 -6.15
N GLU A 193 -10.86 7.40 -6.14
CA GLU A 193 -9.44 7.75 -5.92
C GLU A 193 -8.93 8.66 -7.03
N ASN A 194 -9.23 8.37 -8.29
CA ASN A 194 -8.86 9.21 -9.43
C ASN A 194 -9.41 10.64 -9.32
N THR A 195 -10.59 10.78 -8.72
CA THR A 195 -11.18 12.10 -8.43
C THR A 195 -10.45 12.78 -7.29
N LEU A 196 -10.18 12.04 -6.22
CA LEU A 196 -9.53 12.52 -5.01
C LEU A 196 -8.11 13.03 -5.27
N VAL A 197 -7.33 12.32 -6.09
CA VAL A 197 -5.94 12.70 -6.42
C VAL A 197 -5.86 14.01 -7.17
N LYS A 198 -6.88 14.37 -7.97
CA LYS A 198 -6.95 15.65 -8.68
C LYS A 198 -7.25 16.85 -7.76
N GLU A 199 -7.81 16.60 -6.58
CA GLU A 199 -8.16 17.63 -5.60
C GLU A 199 -7.06 17.89 -4.55
N LEU A 200 -6.02 17.06 -4.52
CA LEU A 200 -4.87 17.14 -3.58
C LEU A 200 -3.64 17.75 -4.25
#